data_e432a6df70ec38ddf8ebd008d6bfa967
#
_entry.id   e432a6df70ec38ddf8ebd008d6bfa967
#
_cell.length_a   1.000
_cell.length_b   1.000
_cell.length_c   1.000
_cell.angle_alpha   90.00
_cell.angle_beta   90.00
_cell.angle_gamma   90.00
#
_symmetry.space_group_name_H-M   'P 1'
#
loop_
_entity.id
_entity.type
_entity.pdbx_description
1 polymer ?
#
loop_
_entity_poly.entity_id
_entity_poly.type
_entity_poly.pdbx_seq_one_letter_code
_entity_poly.pdbx_strand_id
1 'polypeptide(L)'
;MAREHSEAAEAARCLDEALAETFPASDPPAMTSPTAATPSADLVVEASTAPLRVYRVVDAAQASEPFAPVDGGGRWTPPGKPCVYASLTAAGAVLEYLAHADGAAAAQSLLLATAELPAGTTLAECNEPSTWRELPYRAEVQQVGGAWLGSGRSLALRVPSALVDGEVNVLLDPAHPGYAALQVQALVPLRIDPRLRSAR
;
A
#
# COMPACT_ATOMS: atom_id res chain seq x y z
N MET A 1 46.01 12.19 -37.94
CA MET A 1 46.41 11.79 -36.57
C MET A 1 46.80 12.99 -35.67
N ALA A 2 47.52 14.02 -36.08
CA ALA A 2 47.87 15.14 -35.16
C ALA A 2 46.73 16.14 -34.89
N ARG A 3 45.74 16.25 -35.75
CA ARG A 3 44.57 17.15 -35.55
C ARG A 3 43.54 16.58 -34.61
N GLU A 4 43.29 15.28 -34.63
CA GLU A 4 42.32 14.61 -33.76
C GLU A 4 42.71 14.64 -32.26
N HIS A 5 44.03 14.59 -31.99
CA HIS A 5 44.53 14.69 -30.61
C HIS A 5 44.44 16.12 -30.05
N SER A 6 44.44 17.14 -30.92
CA SER A 6 44.27 18.54 -30.52
C SER A 6 42.84 18.86 -30.12
N GLU A 7 41.86 18.38 -30.92
CA GLU A 7 40.45 18.62 -30.65
C GLU A 7 39.95 17.91 -29.39
N ALA A 8 40.43 16.68 -29.13
CA ALA A 8 40.08 15.95 -27.93
C ALA A 8 40.66 16.62 -26.65
N ALA A 9 41.85 17.19 -26.75
CA ALA A 9 42.48 17.90 -25.63
C ALA A 9 41.82 19.26 -25.36
N GLU A 10 41.28 19.91 -26.37
CA GLU A 10 40.55 21.16 -26.23
C GLU A 10 39.17 20.97 -25.70
N ALA A 11 38.47 19.91 -26.09
CA ALA A 11 37.18 19.49 -25.54
C ALA A 11 37.28 19.10 -24.04
N ALA A 12 38.35 18.41 -23.65
CA ALA A 12 38.60 18.06 -22.25
C ALA A 12 38.84 19.28 -21.36
N ARG A 13 39.57 20.26 -21.85
CA ARG A 13 39.80 21.53 -21.13
C ARG A 13 38.53 22.35 -20.96
N CYS A 14 37.68 22.41 -21.97
CA CYS A 14 36.41 23.12 -21.93
C CYS A 14 35.45 22.47 -20.90
N LEU A 15 35.50 21.16 -20.77
CA LEU A 15 34.71 20.41 -19.78
C LEU A 15 35.20 20.65 -18.34
N ASP A 16 36.52 20.67 -18.14
CA ASP A 16 37.11 20.92 -16.81
C ASP A 16 36.88 22.39 -16.38
N GLU A 17 36.89 23.34 -17.31
CA GLU A 17 36.62 24.75 -17.05
C GLU A 17 35.15 24.97 -16.69
N ALA A 18 34.23 24.32 -17.40
CA ALA A 18 32.78 24.35 -17.11
C ALA A 18 32.45 23.71 -15.76
N LEU A 19 33.16 22.67 -15.34
CA LEU A 19 33.01 22.04 -14.03
C LEU A 19 33.57 22.90 -12.89
N ALA A 20 34.62 23.66 -13.14
CA ALA A 20 35.20 24.58 -12.14
C ALA A 20 34.32 25.80 -11.86
N GLU A 21 33.56 26.26 -12.84
CA GLU A 21 32.67 27.42 -12.70
C GLU A 21 31.31 27.07 -12.04
N THR A 22 30.96 25.78 -11.88
CA THR A 22 29.68 25.34 -11.30
C THR A 22 29.67 25.21 -9.79
N PHE A 23 30.77 25.51 -9.09
CA PHE A 23 30.83 25.50 -7.62
C PHE A 23 31.21 26.88 -7.04
N PRO A 24 30.26 27.82 -6.89
CA PRO A 24 30.43 28.82 -5.86
C PRO A 24 30.30 28.12 -4.50
N ALA A 25 31.23 28.46 -3.56
CA ALA A 25 31.25 27.93 -2.21
C ALA A 25 29.83 28.00 -1.60
N SER A 26 29.25 26.87 -1.36
CA SER A 26 28.00 26.78 -0.61
C SER A 26 28.33 27.18 0.83
N ASP A 27 27.57 28.12 1.37
CA ASP A 27 27.49 28.34 2.81
C ASP A 27 27.26 27.01 3.51
N PRO A 28 27.86 26.76 4.71
CA PRO A 28 27.59 25.56 5.47
C PRO A 28 26.08 25.52 5.71
N PRO A 29 25.41 24.36 5.46
CA PRO A 29 23.99 24.26 5.69
C PRO A 29 23.73 24.59 7.15
N ALA A 30 22.90 25.59 7.41
CA ALA A 30 22.34 25.83 8.72
C ALA A 30 21.79 24.49 9.20
N MET A 31 22.24 24.05 10.38
CA MET A 31 21.71 22.87 11.04
C MET A 31 20.27 23.15 11.42
N THR A 32 19.38 23.18 10.43
CA THR A 32 17.96 22.98 10.67
C THR A 32 17.82 21.51 10.99
N SER A 33 17.56 21.21 12.26
CA SER A 33 17.06 19.90 12.65
C SER A 33 16.01 19.49 11.62
N PRO A 34 16.06 18.26 11.09
CA PRO A 34 14.98 17.81 10.26
C PRO A 34 13.72 17.82 11.15
N THR A 35 12.95 18.89 11.05
CA THR A 35 11.54 18.81 11.39
C THR A 35 11.07 17.68 10.51
N ALA A 36 10.78 16.54 11.13
CA ALA A 36 10.14 15.44 10.43
C ALA A 36 8.92 16.07 9.73
N ALA A 37 9.05 16.29 8.43
CA ALA A 37 7.92 16.61 7.62
C ALA A 37 6.97 15.44 7.81
N THR A 38 5.98 15.63 8.67
CA THR A 38 4.81 14.78 8.69
C THR A 38 4.39 14.74 7.23
N PRO A 39 4.36 13.58 6.57
CA PRO A 39 3.83 13.50 5.24
C PRO A 39 2.35 13.84 5.39
N SER A 40 2.03 15.13 5.32
CA SER A 40 0.69 15.61 5.04
C SER A 40 0.47 15.26 3.59
N ALA A 41 0.23 13.99 3.34
CA ALA A 41 -0.22 13.53 2.07
C ALA A 41 -1.55 14.26 1.84
N ASP A 42 -1.57 15.20 0.90
CA ASP A 42 -2.80 15.71 0.31
C ASP A 42 -3.43 14.54 -0.45
N LEU A 43 -4.01 13.61 0.34
CA LEU A 43 -4.75 12.49 -0.21
C LEU A 43 -5.94 13.08 -0.96
N VAL A 44 -5.98 12.85 -2.25
CA VAL A 44 -7.17 13.13 -3.04
C VAL A 44 -8.27 12.20 -2.52
N VAL A 45 -9.33 12.78 -1.97
CA VAL A 45 -10.47 12.03 -1.46
C VAL A 45 -11.63 12.26 -2.40
N GLU A 46 -12.15 11.18 -2.96
CA GLU A 46 -13.28 11.19 -3.87
C GLU A 46 -14.42 10.34 -3.30
N ALA A 47 -15.65 10.65 -3.70
CA ALA A 47 -16.80 9.80 -3.40
C ALA A 47 -16.98 8.78 -4.53
N SER A 48 -17.16 7.50 -4.18
CA SER A 48 -17.43 6.47 -5.17
C SER A 48 -18.74 6.75 -5.91
N THR A 49 -18.74 6.61 -7.23
CA THR A 49 -19.95 6.80 -8.06
C THR A 49 -20.87 5.57 -8.04
N ALA A 50 -20.35 4.42 -7.61
CA ALA A 50 -21.06 3.15 -7.52
C ALA A 50 -20.75 2.47 -6.18
N PRO A 51 -21.55 1.48 -5.77
CA PRO A 51 -21.23 0.65 -4.61
C PRO A 51 -19.84 0.02 -4.75
N LEU A 52 -19.07 0.02 -3.66
CA LEU A 52 -17.72 -0.55 -3.62
C LEU A 52 -17.80 -1.97 -3.07
N ARG A 53 -17.52 -2.95 -3.91
CA ARG A 53 -17.44 -4.35 -3.50
C ARG A 53 -16.04 -4.72 -3.08
N VAL A 54 -15.93 -5.38 -1.92
CA VAL A 54 -14.67 -5.79 -1.33
C VAL A 54 -14.69 -7.27 -0.96
N TYR A 55 -13.52 -7.91 -1.02
CA TYR A 55 -13.35 -9.33 -0.79
C TYR A 55 -12.28 -9.58 0.26
N ARG A 56 -12.51 -10.59 1.09
CA ARG A 56 -11.54 -11.06 2.07
C ARG A 56 -11.63 -12.58 2.24
N VAL A 57 -10.50 -13.25 2.34
CA VAL A 57 -10.45 -14.65 2.75
C VAL A 57 -10.31 -14.68 4.28
N VAL A 58 -11.13 -15.48 4.93
CA VAL A 58 -11.15 -15.64 6.38
C VAL A 58 -11.25 -17.12 6.77
N ASP A 59 -10.85 -17.44 7.97
CA ASP A 59 -11.11 -18.75 8.56
C ASP A 59 -12.57 -18.87 8.99
N ALA A 60 -13.10 -20.10 9.03
CA ALA A 60 -14.45 -20.37 9.52
C ALA A 60 -14.69 -19.86 10.95
N ALA A 61 -13.64 -19.79 11.76
CA ALA A 61 -13.71 -19.20 13.10
C ALA A 61 -14.03 -17.69 13.11
N GLN A 62 -13.74 -17.00 12.00
CA GLN A 62 -14.01 -15.57 11.81
C GLN A 62 -15.33 -15.29 11.07
N ALA A 63 -16.16 -16.31 10.85
CA ALA A 63 -17.38 -16.21 10.06
C ALA A 63 -18.40 -15.21 10.63
N SER A 64 -18.42 -14.98 11.94
CA SER A 64 -19.32 -14.02 12.59
C SER A 64 -18.97 -12.56 12.26
N GLU A 65 -17.67 -12.27 12.08
CA GLU A 65 -17.15 -10.92 11.80
C GLU A 65 -16.06 -10.97 10.71
N PRO A 66 -16.42 -11.30 9.46
CA PRO A 66 -15.42 -11.56 8.42
C PRO A 66 -14.60 -10.32 8.04
N PHE A 67 -15.04 -9.14 8.37
CA PHE A 67 -14.35 -7.87 8.19
C PHE A 67 -13.92 -7.25 9.52
N ALA A 68 -13.75 -8.04 10.58
CA ALA A 68 -13.19 -7.54 11.82
C ALA A 68 -11.82 -6.88 11.59
N PRO A 69 -11.55 -5.71 12.22
CA PRO A 69 -10.27 -5.03 12.10
C PRO A 69 -9.14 -5.84 12.74
N VAL A 70 -7.94 -5.67 12.23
CA VAL A 70 -6.71 -6.21 12.79
C VAL A 70 -5.78 -5.05 13.20
N ASP A 71 -5.04 -5.20 14.28
CA ASP A 71 -4.15 -4.18 14.84
C ASP A 71 -2.66 -4.56 14.80
N GLY A 72 -2.34 -5.75 14.31
CA GLY A 72 -0.96 -6.22 14.17
C GLY A 72 -0.11 -5.42 13.18
N GLY A 73 -0.72 -4.50 12.45
CA GLY A 73 -0.07 -3.77 11.37
C GLY A 73 0.06 -4.60 10.10
N GLY A 74 0.67 -3.99 9.09
CA GLY A 74 0.91 -4.61 7.79
C GLY A 74 1.84 -3.75 6.96
N ARG A 75 1.87 -4.00 5.65
CA ARG A 75 2.70 -3.19 4.74
C ARG A 75 2.38 -1.70 4.83
N TRP A 76 1.10 -1.35 4.91
CA TRP A 76 0.59 0.01 4.82
C TRP A 76 0.23 0.64 6.16
N THR A 77 0.11 -0.12 7.24
CA THR A 77 -0.26 0.40 8.57
C THR A 77 0.73 -0.06 9.64
N PRO A 78 1.09 0.82 10.58
CA PRO A 78 1.90 0.42 11.72
C PRO A 78 1.10 -0.45 12.70
N PRO A 79 1.77 -1.27 13.53
CA PRO A 79 1.13 -1.98 14.64
C PRO A 79 0.40 -1.02 15.59
N GLY A 80 -0.69 -1.50 16.20
CA GLY A 80 -1.51 -0.73 17.13
C GLY A 80 -2.50 0.25 16.45
N LYS A 81 -2.64 0.17 15.13
CA LYS A 81 -3.64 0.93 14.36
C LYS A 81 -4.63 -0.05 13.74
N PRO A 82 -5.84 -0.20 14.34
CA PRO A 82 -6.87 -1.09 13.80
C PRO A 82 -7.22 -0.70 12.35
N CYS A 83 -7.20 -1.70 11.48
CA CYS A 83 -7.51 -1.51 10.06
C CYS A 83 -8.06 -2.80 9.47
N VAL A 84 -8.92 -2.69 8.46
CA VAL A 84 -9.39 -3.86 7.71
C VAL A 84 -8.68 -3.87 6.35
N TYR A 85 -8.00 -4.97 6.06
CA TYR A 85 -7.40 -5.23 4.75
C TYR A 85 -8.35 -6.08 3.92
N ALA A 86 -8.66 -5.63 2.71
CA ALA A 86 -9.49 -6.31 1.74
C ALA A 86 -8.94 -6.09 0.33
N SER A 87 -9.46 -6.84 -0.64
CA SER A 87 -9.13 -6.68 -2.06
C SER A 87 -10.35 -6.27 -2.85
N LEU A 88 -10.13 -5.61 -4.00
CA LEU A 88 -11.21 -5.27 -4.92
C LEU A 88 -11.60 -6.44 -5.83
N THR A 89 -10.82 -7.53 -5.83
CA THR A 89 -11.12 -8.76 -6.57
C THR A 89 -11.06 -9.98 -5.66
N ALA A 90 -11.88 -11.00 -5.96
CA ALA A 90 -11.83 -12.27 -5.24
C ALA A 90 -10.48 -12.97 -5.41
N ALA A 91 -9.88 -12.88 -6.61
CA ALA A 91 -8.57 -13.47 -6.90
C ALA A 91 -7.47 -12.77 -6.09
N GLY A 92 -7.48 -11.44 -6.01
CA GLY A 92 -6.57 -10.65 -5.18
C GLY A 92 -6.66 -11.06 -3.71
N ALA A 93 -7.87 -11.19 -3.16
CA ALA A 93 -8.06 -11.65 -1.78
C ALA A 93 -7.48 -13.05 -1.52
N VAL A 94 -7.61 -13.97 -2.49
CA VAL A 94 -6.99 -15.31 -2.38
C VAL A 94 -5.48 -15.24 -2.42
N LEU A 95 -4.90 -14.45 -3.31
CA LEU A 95 -3.45 -14.28 -3.41
C LEU A 95 -2.86 -13.65 -2.16
N GLU A 96 -3.49 -12.61 -1.63
CA GLU A 96 -3.05 -11.97 -0.38
C GLU A 96 -3.11 -12.97 0.80
N TYR A 97 -4.17 -13.77 0.88
CA TYR A 97 -4.25 -14.83 1.89
C TYR A 97 -3.10 -15.82 1.74
N LEU A 98 -2.85 -16.31 0.54
CA LEU A 98 -1.79 -17.31 0.27
C LEU A 98 -0.39 -16.78 0.59
N ALA A 99 -0.15 -15.50 0.34
CA ALA A 99 1.14 -14.87 0.63
C ALA A 99 1.44 -14.77 2.14
N HIS A 100 0.40 -14.72 2.96
CA HIS A 100 0.51 -14.59 4.42
C HIS A 100 0.25 -15.91 5.18
N ALA A 101 -0.31 -16.92 4.49
CA ALA A 101 -0.63 -18.19 5.11
C ALA A 101 0.66 -18.99 5.36
N ASP A 102 0.94 -19.29 6.63
CA ASP A 102 1.94 -20.27 6.97
C ASP A 102 1.46 -21.67 6.55
N GLY A 103 2.39 -22.58 6.21
CA GLY A 103 2.07 -23.89 5.65
C GLY A 103 1.07 -24.75 6.46
N ALA A 104 0.81 -24.40 7.73
CA ALA A 104 -0.23 -25.01 8.57
C ALA A 104 -1.67 -24.60 8.19
N ALA A 105 -1.86 -23.51 7.48
CA ALA A 105 -3.18 -23.03 7.06
C ALA A 105 -3.86 -23.95 6.01
N ALA A 106 -3.16 -24.96 5.53
CA ALA A 106 -3.70 -25.95 4.59
C ALA A 106 -4.86 -26.80 5.13
N ALA A 107 -5.04 -26.85 6.45
CA ALA A 107 -6.08 -27.68 7.12
C ALA A 107 -7.32 -26.90 7.54
N GLN A 108 -7.37 -25.58 7.33
CA GLN A 108 -8.46 -24.75 7.81
C GLN A 108 -9.61 -24.66 6.80
N SER A 109 -10.84 -24.60 7.30
CA SER A 109 -12.01 -24.33 6.48
C SER A 109 -12.04 -22.83 6.15
N LEU A 110 -11.69 -22.51 4.91
CA LEU A 110 -11.65 -21.13 4.43
C LEU A 110 -12.99 -20.68 3.84
N LEU A 111 -13.26 -19.42 4.03
CA LEU A 111 -14.43 -18.76 3.48
C LEU A 111 -13.98 -17.53 2.68
N LEU A 112 -14.60 -17.31 1.54
CA LEU A 112 -14.52 -16.05 0.82
C LEU A 112 -15.68 -15.16 1.28
N ALA A 113 -15.34 -14.10 1.98
CA ALA A 113 -16.27 -13.06 2.37
C ALA A 113 -16.36 -12.00 1.28
N THR A 114 -17.58 -11.61 0.95
CA THR A 114 -17.90 -10.49 0.06
C THR A 114 -18.70 -9.48 0.84
N ALA A 115 -18.28 -8.21 0.82
CA ALA A 115 -19.05 -7.13 1.38
C ALA A 115 -19.17 -5.97 0.38
N GLU A 116 -20.12 -5.09 0.65
CA GLU A 116 -20.39 -3.93 -0.18
C GLU A 116 -20.54 -2.68 0.69
N LEU A 117 -19.92 -1.60 0.25
CA LEU A 117 -20.12 -0.25 0.75
C LEU A 117 -20.98 0.52 -0.26
N PRO A 118 -21.88 1.39 0.21
CA PRO A 118 -22.80 2.12 -0.69
C PRO A 118 -22.06 3.07 -1.63
N ALA A 119 -22.71 3.46 -2.71
CA ALA A 119 -22.27 4.61 -3.50
C ALA A 119 -22.16 5.85 -2.61
N GLY A 120 -21.21 6.74 -2.92
CA GLY A 120 -20.87 7.88 -2.06
C GLY A 120 -19.84 7.55 -0.98
N THR A 121 -19.37 6.31 -0.87
CA THR A 121 -18.25 5.96 0.01
C THR A 121 -17.03 6.80 -0.35
N THR A 122 -16.45 7.44 0.66
CA THR A 122 -15.23 8.25 0.48
C THR A 122 -14.00 7.36 0.32
N LEU A 123 -13.26 7.60 -0.76
CA LEU A 123 -12.08 6.86 -1.16
C LEU A 123 -10.88 7.82 -1.23
N ALA A 124 -9.75 7.41 -0.69
CA ALA A 124 -8.48 8.06 -0.90
C ALA A 124 -7.58 7.18 -1.76
N GLU A 125 -6.74 7.80 -2.58
CA GLU A 125 -5.69 7.11 -3.31
C GLU A 125 -4.38 7.20 -2.52
N CYS A 126 -3.64 6.09 -2.48
CA CYS A 126 -2.34 6.04 -1.85
C CYS A 126 -1.30 6.78 -2.69
N ASN A 127 -0.52 7.64 -2.05
CA ASN A 127 0.73 8.12 -2.63
C ASN A 127 1.86 7.16 -2.20
N GLU A 128 2.34 6.35 -3.13
CA GLU A 128 3.24 5.24 -2.85
C GLU A 128 4.69 5.72 -2.72
N PRO A 129 5.35 5.53 -1.57
CA PRO A 129 6.79 5.69 -1.48
C PRO A 129 7.51 4.72 -2.43
N SER A 130 8.65 5.10 -2.99
CA SER A 130 9.40 4.24 -3.92
C SER A 130 9.80 2.87 -3.33
N THR A 131 9.89 2.80 -2.00
CA THR A 131 10.28 1.61 -1.22
C THR A 131 9.10 0.70 -0.85
N TRP A 132 7.88 0.99 -1.32
CA TRP A 132 6.67 0.32 -0.85
C TRP A 132 6.65 -1.20 -1.07
N ARG A 133 7.40 -1.71 -2.06
CA ARG A 133 7.50 -3.15 -2.34
C ARG A 133 8.55 -3.88 -1.51
N GLU A 134 9.44 -3.16 -0.84
CA GLU A 134 10.53 -3.77 -0.09
C GLU A 134 10.06 -4.62 1.09
N LEU A 135 10.92 -5.58 1.45
CA LEU A 135 10.79 -6.38 2.65
C LEU A 135 12.11 -6.31 3.45
N PRO A 136 12.04 -6.23 4.78
CA PRO A 136 10.83 -6.12 5.61
C PRO A 136 10.08 -4.81 5.34
N TYR A 137 8.82 -4.72 5.78
CA TYR A 137 7.99 -3.52 5.58
C TYR A 137 8.67 -2.28 6.14
N ARG A 138 8.69 -1.23 5.35
CA ARG A 138 9.35 0.04 5.69
C ARG A 138 8.42 0.93 6.53
N ALA A 139 9.01 1.61 7.53
CA ALA A 139 8.26 2.48 8.42
C ALA A 139 7.58 3.65 7.67
N GLU A 140 8.24 4.22 6.66
CA GLU A 140 7.67 5.28 5.82
C GLU A 140 6.43 4.83 5.04
N VAL A 141 6.39 3.55 4.61
CA VAL A 141 5.22 2.96 3.94
C VAL A 141 4.08 2.75 4.94
N GLN A 142 4.40 2.23 6.12
CA GLN A 142 3.41 2.06 7.19
C GLN A 142 2.83 3.38 7.67
N GLN A 143 3.63 4.46 7.66
CA GLN A 143 3.17 5.80 8.02
C GLN A 143 2.12 6.36 7.06
N VAL A 144 2.11 5.95 5.79
CA VAL A 144 1.08 6.37 4.82
C VAL A 144 -0.31 6.01 5.33
N GLY A 145 -0.55 4.73 5.61
CA GLY A 145 -1.83 4.29 6.16
C GLY A 145 -2.06 4.76 7.61
N GLY A 146 -0.99 4.86 8.41
CA GLY A 146 -1.07 5.42 9.76
C GLY A 146 -1.56 6.88 9.79
N ALA A 147 -1.06 7.71 8.88
CA ALA A 147 -1.47 9.10 8.70
C ALA A 147 -2.91 9.19 8.13
N TRP A 148 -3.23 8.34 7.15
CA TRP A 148 -4.57 8.25 6.60
C TRP A 148 -5.61 7.91 7.69
N LEU A 149 -5.39 6.85 8.48
CA LEU A 149 -6.25 6.49 9.62
C LEU A 149 -6.39 7.64 10.62
N GLY A 150 -5.28 8.34 10.93
CA GLY A 150 -5.30 9.49 11.83
C GLY A 150 -6.05 10.70 11.29
N SER A 151 -6.23 10.81 9.98
CA SER A 151 -6.95 11.92 9.35
C SER A 151 -8.47 11.79 9.45
N GLY A 152 -9.00 10.56 9.47
CA GLY A 152 -10.45 10.28 9.44
C GLY A 152 -11.19 10.85 8.21
N ARG A 153 -10.47 11.25 7.14
CA ARG A 153 -11.04 11.99 5.99
C ARG A 153 -11.79 11.10 5.00
N SER A 154 -11.44 9.82 4.94
CA SER A 154 -12.09 8.85 4.06
C SER A 154 -12.24 7.51 4.72
N LEU A 155 -13.30 6.79 4.37
CA LEU A 155 -13.55 5.44 4.84
C LEU A 155 -12.56 4.43 4.28
N ALA A 156 -12.15 4.61 3.04
CA ALA A 156 -11.30 3.65 2.36
C ALA A 156 -10.03 4.32 1.79
N LEU A 157 -8.92 3.58 1.78
CA LEU A 157 -7.68 3.91 1.12
C LEU A 157 -7.36 2.81 0.10
N ARG A 158 -7.25 3.18 -1.18
CA ARG A 158 -6.79 2.27 -2.23
C ARG A 158 -5.27 2.21 -2.23
N VAL A 159 -4.75 1.01 -2.24
CA VAL A 159 -3.31 0.73 -2.25
C VAL A 159 -3.00 -0.32 -3.32
N PRO A 160 -1.84 -0.24 -3.99
CA PRO A 160 -1.46 -1.27 -4.96
C PRO A 160 -1.18 -2.60 -4.25
N SER A 161 -1.50 -3.71 -4.94
CA SER A 161 -1.08 -5.04 -4.51
C SER A 161 0.42 -5.23 -4.77
N ALA A 162 1.13 -5.76 -3.78
CA ALA A 162 2.53 -6.13 -3.95
C ALA A 162 2.72 -7.47 -4.70
N LEU A 163 1.65 -8.22 -4.88
CA LEU A 163 1.68 -9.57 -5.46
C LEU A 163 1.44 -9.57 -6.97
N VAL A 164 0.58 -8.66 -7.44
CA VAL A 164 0.21 -8.59 -8.87
C VAL A 164 0.15 -7.14 -9.31
N ASP A 165 0.90 -6.81 -10.36
CA ASP A 165 0.89 -5.48 -10.96
C ASP A 165 -0.50 -5.16 -11.54
N GLY A 166 -1.00 -3.98 -11.23
CA GLY A 166 -2.33 -3.52 -11.68
C GLY A 166 -3.49 -3.95 -10.78
N GLU A 167 -3.30 -4.91 -9.85
CA GLU A 167 -4.29 -5.22 -8.82
C GLU A 167 -4.25 -4.21 -7.68
N VAL A 168 -5.42 -3.97 -7.09
CA VAL A 168 -5.61 -2.99 -6.04
C VAL A 168 -6.22 -3.64 -4.80
N ASN A 169 -5.62 -3.37 -3.67
CA ASN A 169 -6.19 -3.65 -2.36
C ASN A 169 -6.85 -2.39 -1.78
N VAL A 170 -7.67 -2.58 -0.79
CA VAL A 170 -8.34 -1.50 -0.09
C VAL A 170 -8.20 -1.70 1.42
N LEU A 171 -7.83 -0.63 2.10
CA LEU A 171 -7.86 -0.54 3.55
C LEU A 171 -9.14 0.16 3.95
N LEU A 172 -9.82 -0.33 4.99
CA LEU A 172 -11.01 0.32 5.55
C LEU A 172 -10.69 0.78 6.96
N ASP A 173 -11.09 2.01 7.26
CA ASP A 173 -10.95 2.61 8.60
C ASP A 173 -12.17 2.22 9.47
N PRO A 174 -12.01 1.35 10.47
CA PRO A 174 -13.12 0.93 11.34
C PRO A 174 -13.61 2.05 12.26
N ALA A 175 -12.83 3.12 12.46
CA ALA A 175 -13.22 4.27 13.25
C ALA A 175 -14.03 5.31 12.45
N HIS A 176 -14.01 5.23 11.13
CA HIS A 176 -14.76 6.14 10.28
C HIS A 176 -16.27 5.88 10.40
N PRO A 177 -17.12 6.93 10.56
CA PRO A 177 -18.57 6.75 10.72
C PRO A 177 -19.23 5.92 9.60
N GLY A 178 -18.73 6.03 8.38
CA GLY A 178 -19.21 5.27 7.23
C GLY A 178 -18.94 3.77 7.29
N TYR A 179 -18.08 3.29 8.21
CA TYR A 179 -17.78 1.86 8.34
C TYR A 179 -19.01 1.02 8.71
N ALA A 180 -19.93 1.59 9.49
CA ALA A 180 -21.19 0.93 9.85
C ALA A 180 -22.11 0.63 8.65
N ALA A 181 -21.85 1.25 7.49
CA ALA A 181 -22.59 0.97 6.27
C ALA A 181 -22.04 -0.23 5.46
N LEU A 182 -20.95 -0.85 5.91
CA LEU A 182 -20.42 -2.08 5.30
C LEU A 182 -21.41 -3.22 5.48
N GLN A 183 -21.87 -3.78 4.37
CA GLN A 183 -22.83 -4.89 4.37
C GLN A 183 -22.19 -6.17 3.85
N VAL A 184 -22.10 -7.19 4.68
CA VAL A 184 -21.67 -8.53 4.24
C VAL A 184 -22.76 -9.11 3.34
N GLN A 185 -22.42 -9.35 2.08
CA GLN A 185 -23.34 -9.86 1.06
C GLN A 185 -23.31 -11.38 0.95
N ALA A 186 -22.13 -11.97 1.13
CA ALA A 186 -21.93 -13.39 1.00
C ALA A 186 -20.75 -13.88 1.84
N LEU A 187 -20.86 -15.12 2.30
CA LEU A 187 -19.82 -15.88 2.94
C LEU A 187 -19.86 -17.29 2.40
N VAL A 188 -18.95 -17.63 1.50
CA VAL A 188 -19.01 -18.90 0.78
C VAL A 188 -17.78 -19.75 1.04
N PRO A 189 -17.92 -21.11 1.17
CA PRO A 189 -16.77 -21.98 1.30
C PRO A 189 -15.78 -21.81 0.16
N LEU A 190 -14.51 -21.61 0.50
CA LEU A 190 -13.42 -21.42 -0.46
C LEU A 190 -12.58 -22.68 -0.57
N ARG A 191 -12.43 -23.16 -1.80
CA ARG A 191 -11.46 -24.20 -2.14
C ARG A 191 -10.31 -23.59 -2.89
N ILE A 192 -9.10 -23.72 -2.35
CA ILE A 192 -7.87 -23.32 -3.03
C ILE A 192 -7.31 -24.56 -3.73
N ASP A 193 -7.02 -24.43 -5.03
CA ASP A 193 -6.39 -25.50 -5.83
C ASP A 193 -5.07 -25.93 -5.18
N PRO A 194 -4.83 -27.23 -4.98
CA PRO A 194 -3.60 -27.71 -4.34
C PRO A 194 -2.31 -27.21 -5.01
N ARG A 195 -2.32 -26.95 -6.31
CA ARG A 195 -1.16 -26.43 -7.05
C ARG A 195 -0.71 -25.06 -6.55
N LEU A 196 -1.61 -24.25 -6.02
CA LEU A 196 -1.28 -22.95 -5.43
C LEU A 196 -0.67 -23.05 -4.03
N ARG A 197 -0.75 -24.22 -3.40
CA ARG A 197 -0.20 -24.50 -2.05
C ARG A 197 1.17 -25.16 -2.08
N SER A 198 1.61 -25.63 -3.23
CA SER A 198 2.79 -26.50 -3.38
C SER A 198 4.10 -25.77 -3.66
N ALA A 199 4.12 -24.46 -3.71
CA ALA A 199 5.32 -23.69 -4.09
C ALA A 199 6.02 -23.09 -2.86
N ARG A 200 6.64 -23.97 -2.04
CA ARG A 200 7.74 -23.60 -1.14
C ARG A 200 8.72 -24.73 -1.01
#